data_0ee290de792704d0a75f1e5d9e7c324e
#
_entry.id   0ee290de792704d0a75f1e5d9e7c324e
#
_cell.length_a   1.000
_cell.length_b   1.000
_cell.length_c   1.000
_cell.angle_alpha   90.00
_cell.angle_beta   90.00
_cell.angle_gamma   90.00
#
_symmetry.space_group_name_H-M   'P 1'
#
loop_
_entity.id
_entity.type
_entity.pdbx_description
1 polymer ?
#
loop_
_entity_poly.entity_id
_entity_poly.type
_entity_poly.pdbx_seq_one_letter_code
_entity_poly.pdbx_strand_id
1 'polypeptide(L)'
;VGLRREVVDGFFHPFFSLHTVETYRSSSKEPNIQNQPVRNPMIGKIVRRCFIPREGHWLVEIDYKALEFKIAACFWKDPEMIKYASDSSLDIHRDMAATIFKCGKGQVTKRMRYLGKNGFVFPHLYGSYWGSIAPAMWGQIGGLETEDGTPLGGHLAGKGIGDLESFSRHVERVEHKFDSKFHVFANGRERWYE
;
A
#
# COMPACT_ATOMS: atom_id res chain seq x y z
N VAL A 1 4.29 25.54 -10.74
CA VAL A 1 4.12 26.98 -10.50
C VAL A 1 3.87 27.29 -9.02
N GLY A 2 3.29 26.34 -8.23
CA GLY A 2 2.94 26.58 -6.83
C GLY A 2 4.14 26.77 -5.90
N LEU A 3 4.97 25.73 -5.74
CA LEU A 3 6.02 25.71 -4.69
C LEU A 3 7.03 26.87 -4.78
N ARG A 4 7.43 27.32 -5.99
CA ARG A 4 8.41 28.39 -6.12
C ARG A 4 7.93 29.74 -5.53
N ARG A 5 6.61 29.96 -5.47
CA ARG A 5 6.03 31.18 -4.90
C ARG A 5 6.04 31.18 -3.36
N GLU A 6 6.19 30.02 -2.77
CA GLU A 6 6.16 29.81 -1.33
C GLU A 6 7.56 29.81 -0.70
N VAL A 7 8.60 30.06 -1.52
CA VAL A 7 9.99 30.17 -1.05
C VAL A 7 10.22 31.58 -0.54
N VAL A 8 10.58 31.72 0.72
CA VAL A 8 10.99 32.99 1.37
C VAL A 8 12.44 32.82 1.81
N ASP A 9 13.31 33.71 1.36
CA ASP A 9 14.75 33.69 1.68
C ASP A 9 15.45 32.35 1.45
N GLY A 10 15.01 31.63 0.42
CA GLY A 10 15.55 30.31 0.07
C GLY A 10 14.95 29.13 0.87
N PHE A 11 14.00 29.37 1.74
CA PHE A 11 13.40 28.36 2.60
C PHE A 11 11.89 28.21 2.39
N PHE A 12 11.38 27.02 2.69
CA PHE A 12 9.96 26.77 2.89
C PHE A 12 9.61 26.91 4.37
N HIS A 13 8.50 27.55 4.67
CA HIS A 13 7.98 27.75 6.03
C HIS A 13 6.56 27.15 6.15
N PRO A 14 6.38 25.83 5.98
CA PRO A 14 5.05 25.22 6.02
C PRO A 14 4.46 25.30 7.42
N PHE A 15 3.16 25.56 7.47
CA PHE A 15 2.40 25.44 8.70
C PHE A 15 1.89 24.01 8.85
N PHE A 16 2.13 23.39 10.01
CA PHE A 16 1.62 22.08 10.37
C PHE A 16 0.47 22.18 11.35
N SER A 17 -0.68 21.61 11.00
CA SER A 17 -1.83 21.47 11.88
C SER A 17 -1.93 20.02 12.37
N LEU A 18 -2.06 19.84 13.69
CA LEU A 18 -2.16 18.53 14.34
C LEU A 18 -3.59 18.15 14.73
N HIS A 19 -4.54 19.05 14.56
CA HIS A 19 -5.91 18.92 15.08
C HIS A 19 -7.01 19.00 14.01
N THR A 20 -6.65 19.22 12.75
CA THR A 20 -7.65 19.41 11.67
C THR A 20 -8.09 18.11 11.01
N VAL A 21 -7.36 17.03 11.19
CA VAL A 21 -7.67 15.71 10.62
C VAL A 21 -8.21 14.81 11.71
N GLU A 22 -9.41 14.25 11.51
CA GLU A 22 -10.09 13.37 12.49
C GLU A 22 -9.25 12.16 12.92
N THR A 23 -8.38 11.68 12.03
CA THR A 23 -7.47 10.56 12.31
C THR A 23 -6.20 10.97 13.07
N TYR A 24 -6.11 12.20 13.56
CA TYR A 24 -4.94 12.77 14.25
C TYR A 24 -3.64 12.77 13.43
N ARG A 25 -3.73 12.61 12.11
CA ARG A 25 -2.59 12.83 11.21
C ARG A 25 -2.33 14.32 11.07
N SER A 26 -1.06 14.70 11.05
CA SER A 26 -0.70 16.08 10.72
C SER A 26 -1.12 16.43 9.29
N SER A 27 -1.53 17.65 9.07
CA SER A 27 -1.69 18.23 7.73
C SER A 27 -0.76 19.41 7.57
N SER A 28 -0.29 19.68 6.36
CA SER A 28 0.53 20.86 6.10
C SER A 28 -0.11 21.77 5.06
N LYS A 29 0.06 23.09 5.27
CA LYS A 29 -0.40 24.13 4.35
C LYS A 29 0.63 25.25 4.26
N GLU A 30 0.55 26.05 3.23
CA GLU A 30 1.34 27.28 3.01
C GLU A 30 2.87 27.05 3.09
N PRO A 31 3.47 26.17 2.27
CA PRO A 31 2.90 25.26 1.30
C PRO A 31 2.57 23.87 1.90
N ASN A 32 1.70 23.10 1.21
CA ASN A 32 1.52 21.68 1.55
C ASN A 32 2.73 20.87 1.07
N ILE A 33 3.66 20.57 1.98
CA ILE A 33 4.87 19.79 1.67
C ILE A 33 4.68 18.28 1.87
N GLN A 34 3.56 17.83 2.43
CA GLN A 34 3.27 16.40 2.61
C GLN A 34 2.80 15.73 1.31
N ASN A 35 2.21 16.49 0.37
CA ASN A 35 1.69 16.00 -0.90
C ASN A 35 2.68 16.16 -2.07
N GLN A 36 3.94 15.78 -1.86
CA GLN A 36 4.91 15.82 -2.94
C GLN A 36 4.62 14.74 -3.99
N PRO A 37 4.83 15.03 -5.30
CA PRO A 37 4.56 14.06 -6.35
C PRO A 37 5.46 12.83 -6.23
N VAL A 38 4.84 11.66 -6.02
CA VAL A 38 5.54 10.37 -5.96
C VAL A 38 5.09 9.39 -7.03
N ARG A 39 3.87 9.61 -7.61
CA ARG A 39 3.29 8.68 -8.60
C ARG A 39 4.05 8.67 -9.93
N ASN A 40 4.58 9.82 -10.34
CA ASN A 40 5.45 9.92 -11.51
C ASN A 40 6.91 9.94 -11.04
N PRO A 41 7.69 8.87 -11.28
CA PRO A 41 9.07 8.76 -10.76
C PRO A 41 10.00 9.86 -11.29
N MET A 42 9.78 10.34 -12.52
CA MET A 42 10.60 11.39 -13.13
C MET A 42 10.33 12.74 -12.42
N ILE A 43 9.07 13.14 -12.34
CA ILE A 43 8.66 14.39 -11.68
C ILE A 43 9.00 14.34 -10.20
N GLY A 44 8.71 13.22 -9.53
CA GLY A 44 9.00 13.04 -8.12
C GLY A 44 10.48 13.20 -7.79
N LYS A 45 11.38 12.65 -8.61
CA LYS A 45 12.83 12.83 -8.44
C LYS A 45 13.26 14.28 -8.60
N ILE A 46 12.74 14.99 -9.59
CA ILE A 46 13.09 16.41 -9.83
C ILE A 46 12.63 17.26 -8.64
N VAL A 47 11.36 17.14 -8.24
CA VAL A 47 10.80 17.94 -7.14
C VAL A 47 11.51 17.64 -5.83
N ARG A 48 11.72 16.38 -5.47
CA ARG A 48 12.38 15.99 -4.21
C ARG A 48 13.84 16.46 -4.13
N ARG A 49 14.55 16.55 -5.24
CA ARG A 49 15.93 17.09 -5.27
C ARG A 49 16.02 18.58 -4.98
N CYS A 50 14.90 19.31 -5.07
CA CYS A 50 14.86 20.72 -4.70
C CYS A 50 14.83 20.95 -3.18
N PHE A 51 14.55 19.89 -2.39
CA PHE A 51 14.59 19.96 -0.94
C PHE A 51 15.98 19.53 -0.48
N ILE A 52 16.74 20.47 0.01
CA ILE A 52 18.11 20.24 0.53
C ILE A 52 18.17 20.67 2.00
N PRO A 53 19.01 20.03 2.82
CA PRO A 53 19.21 20.50 4.20
C PRO A 53 19.96 21.85 4.20
N ARG A 54 19.85 22.56 5.32
CA ARG A 54 20.74 23.70 5.59
C ARG A 54 22.19 23.21 5.67
N GLU A 55 23.12 24.10 5.43
CA GLU A 55 24.53 23.79 5.62
C GLU A 55 24.81 23.25 7.03
N GLY A 56 25.57 22.20 7.14
CA GLY A 56 25.85 21.49 8.41
C GLY A 56 24.69 20.65 8.95
N HIS A 57 23.58 20.50 8.24
CA HIS A 57 22.40 19.71 8.66
C HIS A 57 22.14 18.54 7.71
N TRP A 58 21.30 17.60 8.15
CA TRP A 58 20.91 16.41 7.40
C TRP A 58 19.38 16.35 7.28
N LEU A 59 18.90 15.89 6.13
CA LEU A 59 17.52 15.40 6.02
C LEU A 59 17.50 13.93 6.39
N VAL A 60 16.73 13.57 7.40
CA VAL A 60 16.60 12.20 7.87
C VAL A 60 15.18 11.71 7.56
N GLU A 61 15.08 10.57 6.89
CA GLU A 61 13.80 9.89 6.65
C GLU A 61 13.71 8.67 7.58
N ILE A 62 12.65 8.63 8.38
CA ILE A 62 12.35 7.50 9.27
C ILE A 62 10.91 7.07 8.97
N ASP A 63 10.73 5.81 8.55
CA ASP A 63 9.43 5.24 8.25
C ASP A 63 9.23 3.91 8.99
N TYR A 64 8.02 3.70 9.50
CA TYR A 64 7.65 2.44 10.14
C TYR A 64 7.28 1.39 9.09
N LYS A 65 7.95 0.26 9.11
CA LYS A 65 7.61 -0.87 8.23
C LYS A 65 6.24 -1.45 8.60
N ALA A 66 5.28 -1.36 7.68
CA ALA A 66 3.94 -1.95 7.79
C ALA A 66 3.19 -1.55 9.08
N LEU A 67 3.21 -0.26 9.44
CA LEU A 67 2.66 0.25 10.70
C LEU A 67 1.20 -0.13 10.88
N GLU A 68 0.36 0.06 9.88
CA GLU A 68 -1.08 -0.20 9.93
C GLU A 68 -1.37 -1.68 10.22
N PHE A 69 -0.63 -2.58 9.57
CA PHE A 69 -0.77 -4.01 9.82
C PHE A 69 -0.34 -4.40 11.24
N LYS A 70 0.73 -3.78 11.75
CA LYS A 70 1.21 -3.99 13.12
C LYS A 70 0.22 -3.48 14.16
N ILE A 71 -0.38 -2.32 13.92
CA ILE A 71 -1.42 -1.78 14.80
C ILE A 71 -2.63 -2.72 14.80
N ALA A 72 -3.09 -3.17 13.64
CA ALA A 72 -4.17 -4.14 13.55
C ALA A 72 -3.84 -5.46 14.29
N ALA A 73 -2.62 -5.96 14.13
CA ALA A 73 -2.16 -7.16 14.86
C ALA A 73 -2.22 -6.97 16.38
N CYS A 74 -1.78 -5.82 16.88
CA CYS A 74 -1.82 -5.51 18.30
C CYS A 74 -3.24 -5.29 18.82
N PHE A 75 -4.09 -4.62 18.05
CA PHE A 75 -5.47 -4.28 18.43
C PHE A 75 -6.35 -5.54 18.48
N TRP A 76 -6.34 -6.33 17.42
CA TRP A 76 -7.16 -7.55 17.33
C TRP A 76 -6.56 -8.74 18.06
N LYS A 77 -5.27 -8.69 18.38
CA LYS A 77 -4.51 -9.80 19.02
C LYS A 77 -4.59 -11.11 18.21
N ASP A 78 -4.70 -11.01 16.89
CA ASP A 78 -4.71 -12.15 16.02
C ASP A 78 -3.33 -12.82 16.00
N PRO A 79 -3.20 -14.12 16.35
CA PRO A 79 -1.91 -14.79 16.49
C PRO A 79 -1.08 -14.81 15.20
N GLU A 80 -1.74 -15.02 14.06
CA GLU A 80 -1.05 -15.05 12.76
C GLU A 80 -0.62 -13.65 12.31
N MET A 81 -1.43 -12.61 12.59
CA MET A 81 -1.01 -11.22 12.36
C MET A 81 0.18 -10.84 13.24
N ILE A 82 0.18 -11.22 14.52
CA ILE A 82 1.30 -10.97 15.45
C ILE A 82 2.57 -11.66 14.94
N LYS A 83 2.49 -12.90 14.46
CA LYS A 83 3.61 -13.59 13.87
C LYS A 83 4.22 -12.82 12.70
N TYR A 84 3.38 -12.36 11.73
CA TYR A 84 3.85 -11.52 10.62
C TYR A 84 4.42 -10.16 11.08
N ALA A 85 3.87 -9.60 12.15
CA ALA A 85 4.32 -8.32 12.69
C ALA A 85 5.68 -8.42 13.40
N SER A 86 5.97 -9.58 14.01
CA SER A 86 7.17 -9.83 14.82
C SER A 86 8.34 -10.40 14.03
N ASP A 87 8.05 -11.19 12.98
CA ASP A 87 9.08 -11.83 12.16
C ASP A 87 9.43 -10.96 10.93
N SER A 88 10.62 -10.37 10.94
CA SER A 88 11.11 -9.51 9.86
C SER A 88 11.33 -10.24 8.53
N SER A 89 11.45 -11.57 8.54
CA SER A 89 11.60 -12.40 7.34
C SER A 89 10.28 -12.58 6.59
N LEU A 90 9.15 -12.38 7.25
CA LEU A 90 7.82 -12.48 6.67
C LEU A 90 7.40 -11.16 6.01
N ASP A 91 6.73 -11.26 4.88
CA ASP A 91 6.22 -10.12 4.13
C ASP A 91 4.80 -10.40 3.64
N ILE A 92 3.82 -10.00 4.44
CA ILE A 92 2.39 -10.20 4.14
C ILE A 92 2.00 -9.62 2.77
N HIS A 93 2.58 -8.50 2.36
CA HIS A 93 2.26 -7.86 1.09
C HIS A 93 2.80 -8.67 -0.11
N ARG A 94 3.99 -9.27 0.03
CA ARG A 94 4.56 -10.17 -0.97
C ARG A 94 3.79 -11.49 -1.02
N ASP A 95 3.45 -12.04 0.12
CA ASP A 95 2.70 -13.29 0.23
C ASP A 95 1.31 -13.16 -0.38
N MET A 96 0.61 -12.05 -0.11
CA MET A 96 -0.68 -11.77 -0.71
C MET A 96 -0.58 -11.51 -2.22
N ALA A 97 0.43 -10.76 -2.67
CA ALA A 97 0.66 -10.57 -4.10
C ALA A 97 0.91 -11.91 -4.83
N ALA A 98 1.74 -12.79 -4.25
CA ALA A 98 1.98 -14.13 -4.79
C ALA A 98 0.68 -14.95 -4.91
N THR A 99 -0.18 -14.88 -3.89
CA THR A 99 -1.46 -15.59 -3.84
C THR A 99 -2.44 -15.03 -4.88
N ILE A 100 -2.61 -13.70 -4.93
CA ILE A 100 -3.54 -13.02 -5.85
C ILE A 100 -3.12 -13.24 -7.30
N PHE A 101 -1.83 -13.12 -7.58
CA PHE A 101 -1.31 -13.27 -8.95
C PHE A 101 -0.90 -14.70 -9.31
N LYS A 102 -1.18 -15.68 -8.45
CA LYS A 102 -0.90 -17.11 -8.67
C LYS A 102 0.53 -17.39 -9.14
N CYS A 103 1.51 -16.77 -8.50
CA CYS A 103 2.92 -16.93 -8.82
C CYS A 103 3.77 -17.26 -7.58
N GLY A 104 4.99 -17.70 -7.78
CA GLY A 104 5.95 -17.89 -6.69
C GLY A 104 6.36 -16.56 -6.04
N LYS A 105 6.69 -16.57 -4.74
CA LYS A 105 7.15 -15.36 -4.04
C LYS A 105 8.37 -14.71 -4.71
N GLY A 106 9.25 -15.50 -5.34
CA GLY A 106 10.40 -15.00 -6.09
C GLY A 106 10.03 -14.31 -7.41
N GLN A 107 8.84 -14.57 -7.94
CA GLN A 107 8.34 -13.93 -9.17
C GLN A 107 7.61 -12.62 -8.91
N VAL A 108 7.39 -12.25 -7.64
CA VAL A 108 6.68 -11.03 -7.25
C VAL A 108 7.60 -9.83 -7.36
N THR A 109 7.36 -8.98 -8.36
CA THR A 109 8.07 -7.71 -8.55
C THR A 109 7.70 -6.69 -7.47
N LYS A 110 8.48 -5.61 -7.35
CA LYS A 110 8.17 -4.48 -6.45
C LYS A 110 6.80 -3.85 -6.77
N ARG A 111 6.43 -3.77 -8.06
CA ARG A 111 5.13 -3.22 -8.50
C ARG A 111 3.98 -4.15 -8.15
N MET A 112 4.13 -5.46 -8.33
CA MET A 112 3.13 -6.45 -7.90
C MET A 112 2.94 -6.42 -6.38
N ARG A 113 4.04 -6.39 -5.61
CA ARG A 113 3.99 -6.23 -4.15
C ARG A 113 3.28 -4.95 -3.72
N TYR A 114 3.54 -3.83 -4.43
CA TYR A 114 2.85 -2.56 -4.19
C TYR A 114 1.34 -2.68 -4.44
N LEU A 115 0.94 -3.34 -5.53
CA LEU A 115 -0.48 -3.57 -5.82
C LEU A 115 -1.12 -4.53 -4.79
N GLY A 116 -0.43 -5.59 -4.37
CA GLY A 116 -0.90 -6.45 -3.29
C GLY A 116 -1.11 -5.70 -1.97
N LYS A 117 -0.20 -4.78 -1.63
CA LYS A 117 -0.31 -3.91 -0.44
C LYS A 117 -1.49 -2.96 -0.54
N ASN A 118 -1.52 -2.11 -1.58
CA ASN A 118 -2.46 -0.98 -1.67
C ASN A 118 -3.77 -1.35 -2.37
N GLY A 119 -3.79 -2.42 -3.15
CA GLY A 119 -4.99 -2.90 -3.83
C GLY A 119 -5.77 -3.94 -3.04
N PHE A 120 -5.11 -4.71 -2.15
CA PHE A 120 -5.78 -5.75 -1.35
C PHE A 120 -5.61 -5.55 0.15
N VAL A 121 -4.37 -5.64 0.69
CA VAL A 121 -4.18 -5.72 2.16
C VAL A 121 -4.71 -4.48 2.88
N PHE A 122 -4.37 -3.29 2.43
CA PHE A 122 -4.85 -2.07 3.08
C PHE A 122 -6.34 -1.83 2.90
N PRO A 123 -6.92 -1.91 1.68
CA PRO A 123 -8.36 -1.81 1.53
C PRO A 123 -9.11 -2.80 2.42
N HIS A 124 -8.63 -4.05 2.50
CA HIS A 124 -9.25 -5.07 3.33
C HIS A 124 -9.17 -4.77 4.83
N LEU A 125 -8.02 -4.25 5.32
CA LEU A 125 -7.88 -3.77 6.69
C LEU A 125 -8.84 -2.60 7.01
N TYR A 126 -9.19 -1.81 6.00
CA TYR A 126 -10.13 -0.68 6.12
C TYR A 126 -11.59 -1.03 5.75
N GLY A 127 -11.93 -2.32 5.71
CA GLY A 127 -13.30 -2.78 5.54
C GLY A 127 -13.76 -2.94 4.09
N SER A 128 -12.88 -2.77 3.10
CA SER A 128 -13.21 -3.11 1.71
C SER A 128 -13.31 -4.62 1.53
N TYR A 129 -14.11 -5.06 0.57
CA TYR A 129 -14.32 -6.47 0.24
C TYR A 129 -13.99 -6.75 -1.24
N TRP A 130 -13.92 -8.00 -1.62
CA TRP A 130 -13.51 -8.45 -2.95
C TRP A 130 -14.26 -7.77 -4.11
N GLY A 131 -15.56 -7.48 -3.95
CA GLY A 131 -16.37 -6.84 -4.98
C GLY A 131 -15.92 -5.43 -5.36
N SER A 132 -15.32 -4.68 -4.42
CA SER A 132 -14.70 -3.37 -4.69
C SER A 132 -13.20 -3.49 -5.02
N ILE A 133 -12.51 -4.45 -4.41
CA ILE A 133 -11.08 -4.68 -4.56
C ILE A 133 -10.73 -5.20 -5.96
N ALA A 134 -11.45 -6.23 -6.45
CA ALA A 134 -11.09 -6.89 -7.69
C ALA A 134 -11.14 -5.98 -8.92
N PRO A 135 -12.19 -5.18 -9.17
CA PRO A 135 -12.22 -4.26 -10.30
C PRO A 135 -11.10 -3.21 -10.26
N ALA A 136 -10.84 -2.66 -9.06
CA ALA A 136 -9.79 -1.66 -8.87
C ALA A 136 -8.38 -2.24 -9.13
N MET A 137 -8.13 -3.49 -8.78
CA MET A 137 -6.88 -4.18 -9.07
C MET A 137 -6.76 -4.58 -10.54
N TRP A 138 -7.84 -5.11 -11.13
CA TRP A 138 -7.86 -5.54 -12.52
C TRP A 138 -7.45 -4.44 -13.48
N GLY A 139 -7.93 -3.22 -13.28
CA GLY A 139 -7.54 -2.05 -14.07
C GLY A 139 -6.06 -1.70 -14.04
N GLN A 140 -5.28 -2.27 -13.10
CA GLN A 140 -3.85 -2.00 -12.95
C GLN A 140 -2.95 -3.16 -13.43
N ILE A 141 -3.52 -4.32 -13.75
CA ILE A 141 -2.76 -5.52 -14.15
C ILE A 141 -2.06 -5.35 -15.49
N GLY A 142 -2.66 -4.64 -16.44
CA GLY A 142 -2.15 -4.52 -17.82
C GLY A 142 -0.76 -3.87 -17.94
N GLY A 143 -0.27 -3.20 -16.91
CA GLY A 143 1.06 -2.58 -16.89
C GLY A 143 2.07 -3.31 -15.99
N LEU A 144 1.75 -4.54 -15.56
CA LEU A 144 2.58 -5.32 -14.65
C LEU A 144 3.17 -6.55 -15.34
N GLU A 145 4.33 -6.95 -14.87
CA GLU A 145 5.04 -8.17 -15.27
C GLU A 145 5.60 -8.89 -14.04
N THR A 146 5.83 -10.18 -14.18
CA THR A 146 6.53 -11.02 -13.21
C THR A 146 8.04 -10.75 -13.27
N GLU A 147 8.81 -11.25 -12.32
CA GLU A 147 10.27 -11.01 -12.23
C GLU A 147 11.04 -11.56 -13.44
N ASP A 148 10.49 -12.56 -14.16
CA ASP A 148 11.02 -13.10 -15.41
C ASP A 148 10.58 -12.32 -16.67
N GLY A 149 9.85 -11.20 -16.50
CA GLY A 149 9.39 -10.35 -17.59
C GLY A 149 8.10 -10.82 -18.27
N THR A 150 7.43 -11.85 -17.77
CA THR A 150 6.15 -12.30 -18.34
C THR A 150 5.04 -11.29 -18.02
N PRO A 151 4.30 -10.77 -19.03
CA PRO A 151 3.17 -9.88 -18.78
C PRO A 151 2.13 -10.53 -17.86
N LEU A 152 1.74 -9.83 -16.79
CA LEU A 152 0.91 -10.41 -15.72
C LEU A 152 -0.47 -10.83 -16.22
N GLY A 153 -1.07 -10.10 -17.17
CA GLY A 153 -2.34 -10.49 -17.79
C GLY A 153 -2.26 -11.84 -18.51
N GLY A 154 -1.19 -12.06 -19.29
CA GLY A 154 -0.94 -13.34 -19.96
C GLY A 154 -0.66 -14.48 -18.97
N HIS A 155 0.12 -14.20 -17.92
CA HIS A 155 0.36 -15.16 -16.83
C HIS A 155 -0.94 -15.61 -16.16
N LEU A 156 -1.82 -14.67 -15.84
CA LEU A 156 -3.11 -14.96 -15.21
C LEU A 156 -4.05 -15.70 -16.17
N ALA A 157 -4.10 -15.32 -17.45
CA ALA A 157 -4.90 -16.00 -18.46
C ALA A 157 -4.47 -17.48 -18.59
N GLY A 158 -3.16 -17.77 -18.59
CA GLY A 158 -2.61 -19.12 -18.56
C GLY A 158 -2.96 -19.91 -17.27
N LYS A 159 -3.45 -19.25 -16.22
CA LYS A 159 -3.95 -19.85 -14.97
C LYS A 159 -5.49 -19.89 -14.92
N GLY A 160 -6.18 -19.61 -16.04
CA GLY A 160 -7.63 -19.59 -16.13
C GLY A 160 -8.30 -18.32 -15.59
N ILE A 161 -7.53 -17.21 -15.54
CA ILE A 161 -8.01 -15.89 -15.09
C ILE A 161 -7.75 -14.88 -16.22
N GLY A 162 -8.65 -14.88 -17.21
CA GLY A 162 -8.48 -14.08 -18.45
C GLY A 162 -9.32 -12.80 -18.51
N ASP A 163 -10.25 -12.62 -17.58
CA ASP A 163 -11.18 -11.50 -17.55
C ASP A 163 -11.49 -11.05 -16.10
N LEU A 164 -12.22 -9.93 -15.98
CA LEU A 164 -12.59 -9.36 -14.69
C LEU A 164 -13.45 -10.32 -13.86
N GLU A 165 -14.36 -11.07 -14.48
CA GLU A 165 -15.27 -11.98 -13.76
C GLU A 165 -14.47 -13.13 -13.12
N SER A 166 -13.61 -13.80 -13.88
CA SER A 166 -12.75 -14.87 -13.36
C SER A 166 -11.76 -14.35 -12.31
N PHE A 167 -11.24 -13.13 -12.48
CA PHE A 167 -10.39 -12.47 -11.49
C PHE A 167 -11.17 -12.14 -10.22
N SER A 168 -12.39 -11.62 -10.31
CA SER A 168 -13.24 -11.31 -9.15
C SER A 168 -13.54 -12.56 -8.33
N ARG A 169 -13.96 -13.65 -8.97
CA ARG A 169 -14.15 -14.95 -8.30
C ARG A 169 -12.87 -15.49 -7.66
N HIS A 170 -11.70 -15.18 -8.24
CA HIS A 170 -10.43 -15.56 -7.66
C HIS A 170 -10.10 -14.70 -6.43
N VAL A 171 -10.27 -13.38 -6.49
CA VAL A 171 -10.04 -12.46 -5.37
C VAL A 171 -10.97 -12.77 -4.20
N GLU A 172 -12.23 -13.11 -4.44
CA GLU A 172 -13.18 -13.59 -3.43
C GLU A 172 -12.61 -14.81 -2.67
N ARG A 173 -12.12 -15.81 -3.39
CA ARG A 173 -11.48 -16.99 -2.77
C ARG A 173 -10.21 -16.63 -1.99
N VAL A 174 -9.46 -15.64 -2.46
CA VAL A 174 -8.27 -15.15 -1.75
C VAL A 174 -8.68 -14.44 -0.47
N GLU A 175 -9.74 -13.64 -0.49
CA GLU A 175 -10.31 -12.97 0.68
C GLU A 175 -10.76 -13.98 1.74
N HIS A 176 -11.54 -14.99 1.36
CA HIS A 176 -11.93 -16.05 2.28
C HIS A 176 -10.73 -16.79 2.91
N LYS A 177 -9.66 -17.03 2.15
CA LYS A 177 -8.43 -17.62 2.69
C LYS A 177 -7.70 -16.66 3.63
N PHE A 178 -7.69 -15.37 3.34
CA PHE A 178 -7.14 -14.34 4.20
C PHE A 178 -7.90 -14.30 5.53
N ASP A 179 -9.24 -14.22 5.47
CA ASP A 179 -10.10 -14.18 6.65
C ASP A 179 -10.00 -15.47 7.48
N SER A 180 -9.93 -16.64 6.84
CA SER A 180 -9.72 -17.89 7.54
C SER A 180 -8.36 -17.97 8.24
N LYS A 181 -7.32 -17.37 7.64
CA LYS A 181 -5.99 -17.31 8.24
C LYS A 181 -5.93 -16.32 9.40
N PHE A 182 -6.54 -15.15 9.24
CA PHE A 182 -6.58 -14.08 10.23
C PHE A 182 -7.97 -14.00 10.88
N HIS A 183 -8.43 -15.13 11.40
CA HIS A 183 -9.82 -15.31 11.83
C HIS A 183 -10.23 -14.44 13.02
N VAL A 184 -9.30 -14.10 13.92
CA VAL A 184 -9.60 -13.20 15.05
C VAL A 184 -9.81 -11.79 14.55
N PHE A 185 -8.98 -11.33 13.61
CA PHE A 185 -9.17 -10.06 12.91
C PHE A 185 -10.49 -10.02 12.14
N ALA A 186 -10.76 -11.06 11.32
CA ALA A 186 -11.96 -11.14 10.48
C ALA A 186 -13.25 -11.06 11.33
N ASN A 187 -13.37 -11.90 12.36
CA ASN A 187 -14.52 -11.90 13.26
C ASN A 187 -14.67 -10.58 14.02
N GLY A 188 -13.57 -9.95 14.42
CA GLY A 188 -13.61 -8.66 15.11
C GLY A 188 -14.03 -7.53 14.16
N ARG A 189 -13.58 -7.55 12.91
CA ARG A 189 -13.95 -6.59 11.87
C ARG A 189 -15.45 -6.62 11.59
N GLU A 190 -16.05 -7.79 11.43
CA GLU A 190 -17.49 -7.93 11.24
C GLU A 190 -18.28 -7.24 12.34
N ARG A 191 -17.94 -7.49 13.60
CA ARG A 191 -18.61 -6.86 14.75
C ARG A 191 -18.42 -5.34 14.84
N TRP A 192 -17.38 -4.80 14.21
CA TRP A 192 -17.14 -3.36 14.22
C TRP A 192 -18.05 -2.59 13.27
N TYR A 193 -18.50 -3.26 12.19
CA TYR A 193 -19.39 -2.66 11.19
C TYR A 193 -20.88 -3.01 11.38
N GLU A 194 -21.23 -3.86 12.34
CA GLU A 194 -22.58 -4.08 12.84
C GLU A 194 -23.00 -2.98 13.85
#